data_b82c2066f2ecd5050e1eabb11188ace0
#
_entry.id   b82c2066f2ecd5050e1eabb11188ace0
#
_cell.length_a   1.000
_cell.length_b   1.000
_cell.length_c   1.000
_cell.angle_alpha   90.00
_cell.angle_beta   90.00
_cell.angle_gamma   90.00
#
_symmetry.space_group_name_H-M   'P 1'
#
loop_
_entity.id
_entity.type
_entity.pdbx_description
1 polymer ?
#
loop_
_entity_poly.entity_id
_entity_poly.type
_entity_poly.pdbx_seq_one_letter_code
_entity_poly.pdbx_strand_id
1 'polypeptide(L)'
;MHATALTGARILVTGVTGQVGGPLARRLAAAGNTVYGASRFSDPAARRAFEADGVVPVSIDLEAARLDEVPDELDYVIHMAVSKDRHFERALAANAEGTAFLVEKAAGFRAFLHCSSCAVYEPNGLVPHVETDPLGDNHRPMGFLPTYSISKIAAESAARYAARRFGVPTVVARLDVPYGPTHGWPKIMVELAQAGMPTGVHPNGPNLHNLLHDDDLFSSLPYLLEQAAVPAPTYNWCSPEHVSIEEWTAELTRLTGVEIPLEVTEACIPPNPTDPSKLLALGWEPAVPWQEGFRQLAETSFPDLYAAAAKR
;
A
#
# COMPACT_ATOMS: atom_id res chain seq x y z
N MET A 1 11.67 -2.39 22.40
CA MET A 1 11.97 -3.83 22.08
C MET A 1 12.03 -3.91 20.57
N HIS A 2 13.07 -4.54 20.00
CA HIS A 2 13.08 -4.76 18.55
C HIS A 2 12.12 -5.89 18.21
N ALA A 3 11.23 -5.66 17.26
CA ALA A 3 10.34 -6.71 16.78
C ALA A 3 11.15 -7.84 16.13
N THR A 4 10.70 -9.09 16.30
CA THR A 4 11.40 -10.26 15.77
C THR A 4 11.22 -10.29 14.25
N ALA A 5 12.31 -10.42 13.50
CA ALA A 5 12.26 -10.54 12.05
C ALA A 5 11.33 -11.70 11.61
N LEU A 6 10.53 -11.48 10.58
CA LEU A 6 9.68 -12.52 10.01
C LEU A 6 10.54 -13.49 9.20
N THR A 7 10.82 -14.66 9.77
CA THR A 7 11.55 -15.75 9.13
C THR A 7 10.93 -17.09 9.51
N GLY A 8 10.92 -18.04 8.57
CA GLY A 8 10.36 -19.38 8.80
C GLY A 8 8.84 -19.44 8.99
N ALA A 9 8.13 -18.34 8.76
CA ALA A 9 6.69 -18.25 8.89
C ALA A 9 5.96 -18.67 7.60
N ARG A 10 4.70 -19.10 7.75
CA ARG A 10 3.76 -19.36 6.64
C ARG A 10 2.86 -18.15 6.48
N ILE A 11 3.00 -17.43 5.38
CA ILE A 11 2.38 -16.11 5.19
C ILE A 11 1.53 -16.10 3.92
N LEU A 12 0.27 -15.70 4.02
CA LEU A 12 -0.55 -15.35 2.86
C LEU A 12 -0.41 -13.85 2.58
N VAL A 13 0.01 -13.51 1.38
CA VAL A 13 -0.02 -12.12 0.89
C VAL A 13 -1.05 -12.03 -0.23
N THR A 14 -2.09 -11.22 -0.06
CA THR A 14 -3.08 -11.01 -1.13
C THR A 14 -2.74 -9.81 -2.00
N GLY A 15 -3.26 -9.79 -3.23
CA GLY A 15 -2.99 -8.68 -4.15
C GLY A 15 -1.57 -8.68 -4.72
N VAL A 16 -0.95 -9.86 -4.83
CA VAL A 16 0.45 -9.98 -5.28
C VAL A 16 0.68 -9.55 -6.73
N THR A 17 -0.35 -9.50 -7.56
CA THR A 17 -0.24 -8.93 -8.92
C THR A 17 -0.27 -7.39 -8.94
N GLY A 18 -0.46 -6.77 -7.78
CA GLY A 18 -0.41 -5.32 -7.60
C GLY A 18 0.99 -4.79 -7.33
N GLN A 19 1.12 -3.46 -7.37
CA GLN A 19 2.40 -2.75 -7.22
C GLN A 19 3.07 -2.95 -5.85
N VAL A 20 2.30 -3.11 -4.78
CA VAL A 20 2.82 -3.23 -3.40
C VAL A 20 2.92 -4.69 -2.96
N GLY A 21 1.86 -5.47 -3.18
CA GLY A 21 1.80 -6.88 -2.73
C GLY A 21 2.82 -7.79 -3.41
N GLY A 22 3.13 -7.52 -4.70
CA GLY A 22 4.09 -8.32 -5.46
C GLY A 22 5.53 -8.23 -4.94
N PRO A 23 6.13 -7.03 -4.88
CA PRO A 23 7.45 -6.82 -4.29
C PRO A 23 7.53 -7.35 -2.85
N LEU A 24 6.50 -7.08 -2.03
CA LEU A 24 6.44 -7.56 -0.66
C LEU A 24 6.48 -9.08 -0.55
N ALA A 25 5.68 -9.80 -1.36
CA ALA A 25 5.65 -11.27 -1.35
C ALA A 25 7.00 -11.88 -1.71
N ARG A 26 7.66 -11.35 -2.75
CA ARG A 26 9.00 -11.78 -3.16
C ARG A 26 10.04 -11.56 -2.05
N ARG A 27 9.98 -10.41 -1.41
CA ARG A 27 10.91 -10.07 -0.34
C ARG A 27 10.71 -10.95 0.90
N LEU A 28 9.46 -11.24 1.26
CA LEU A 28 9.14 -12.17 2.34
C LEU A 28 9.64 -13.60 2.03
N ALA A 29 9.51 -14.07 0.79
CA ALA A 29 10.02 -15.36 0.34
C ALA A 29 11.56 -15.39 0.41
N ALA A 30 12.22 -14.35 -0.10
CA ALA A 30 13.67 -14.21 -0.03
C ALA A 30 14.21 -14.15 1.41
N ALA A 31 13.40 -13.67 2.37
CA ALA A 31 13.73 -13.68 3.80
C ALA A 31 13.53 -15.05 4.48
N GLY A 32 13.22 -16.11 3.72
CA GLY A 32 13.14 -17.49 4.22
C GLY A 32 11.77 -17.89 4.77
N ASN A 33 10.70 -17.18 4.37
CA ASN A 33 9.32 -17.57 4.71
C ASN A 33 8.71 -18.44 3.61
N THR A 34 7.72 -19.25 3.97
CA THR A 34 6.83 -19.89 3.01
C THR A 34 5.71 -18.91 2.68
N VAL A 35 5.78 -18.30 1.49
CA VAL A 35 4.84 -17.27 1.09
C VAL A 35 3.84 -17.79 0.08
N TYR A 36 2.55 -17.68 0.41
CA TYR A 36 1.43 -17.94 -0.47
C TYR A 36 0.98 -16.60 -1.07
N GLY A 37 1.18 -16.44 -2.38
CA GLY A 37 0.83 -15.22 -3.09
C GLY A 37 -0.57 -15.32 -3.70
N ALA A 38 -1.53 -14.59 -3.17
CA ALA A 38 -2.92 -14.71 -3.58
C ALA A 38 -3.36 -13.60 -4.54
N SER A 39 -3.97 -14.02 -5.66
CA SER A 39 -4.57 -13.15 -6.67
C SER A 39 -5.55 -13.97 -7.52
N ARG A 40 -6.29 -13.33 -8.42
CA ARG A 40 -7.14 -14.03 -9.42
C ARG A 40 -6.32 -14.78 -10.48
N PHE A 41 -5.08 -14.41 -10.71
CA PHE A 41 -4.16 -14.98 -11.71
C PHE A 41 -4.81 -15.21 -13.09
N SER A 42 -5.48 -14.17 -13.61
CA SER A 42 -6.06 -14.19 -14.95
C SER A 42 -5.01 -14.36 -16.06
N ASP A 43 -3.75 -13.98 -15.77
CA ASP A 43 -2.59 -14.20 -16.63
C ASP A 43 -1.74 -15.37 -16.10
N PRO A 44 -1.63 -16.48 -16.84
CA PRO A 44 -0.78 -17.61 -16.46
C PRO A 44 0.73 -17.28 -16.41
N ALA A 45 1.18 -16.26 -17.14
CA ALA A 45 2.58 -15.85 -17.11
C ALA A 45 2.92 -15.21 -15.76
N ALA A 46 2.03 -14.39 -15.20
CA ALA A 46 2.18 -13.82 -13.87
C ALA A 46 2.29 -14.91 -12.79
N ARG A 47 1.45 -15.98 -12.88
CA ARG A 47 1.51 -17.12 -11.96
C ARG A 47 2.89 -17.78 -11.99
N ARG A 48 3.40 -18.12 -13.17
CA ARG A 48 4.74 -18.74 -13.33
C ARG A 48 5.88 -17.86 -12.84
N ALA A 49 5.77 -16.55 -13.01
CA ALA A 49 6.77 -15.61 -12.50
C ALA A 49 6.88 -15.66 -10.97
N PHE A 50 5.75 -15.69 -10.25
CA PHE A 50 5.76 -15.84 -8.80
C PHE A 50 6.32 -17.19 -8.33
N GLU A 51 5.99 -18.30 -9.04
CA GLU A 51 6.58 -19.61 -8.78
C GLU A 51 8.11 -19.59 -8.90
N ALA A 52 8.64 -18.95 -9.95
CA ALA A 52 10.07 -18.80 -10.16
C ALA A 52 10.76 -17.95 -9.07
N ASP A 53 10.03 -17.02 -8.47
CA ASP A 53 10.50 -16.17 -7.37
C ASP A 53 10.34 -16.83 -5.98
N GLY A 54 9.95 -18.11 -5.92
CA GLY A 54 9.77 -18.86 -4.67
C GLY A 54 8.48 -18.53 -3.91
N VAL A 55 7.52 -17.87 -4.53
CA VAL A 55 6.19 -17.61 -3.99
C VAL A 55 5.22 -18.67 -4.50
N VAL A 56 4.42 -19.28 -3.62
CA VAL A 56 3.39 -20.28 -3.98
C VAL A 56 2.12 -19.55 -4.42
N PRO A 57 1.72 -19.59 -5.71
CA PRO A 57 0.53 -18.88 -6.16
C PRO A 57 -0.76 -19.55 -5.68
N VAL A 58 -1.67 -18.75 -5.14
CA VAL A 58 -3.00 -19.16 -4.67
C VAL A 58 -4.07 -18.36 -5.42
N SER A 59 -4.99 -19.04 -6.07
CA SER A 59 -6.09 -18.37 -6.78
C SER A 59 -7.23 -18.05 -5.82
N ILE A 60 -7.56 -16.75 -5.68
CA ILE A 60 -8.69 -16.28 -4.89
C ILE A 60 -9.52 -15.27 -5.67
N ASP A 61 -10.80 -15.21 -5.35
CA ASP A 61 -11.70 -14.16 -5.85
C ASP A 61 -12.50 -13.59 -4.68
N LEU A 62 -12.10 -12.40 -4.23
CA LEU A 62 -12.71 -11.75 -3.08
C LEU A 62 -14.15 -11.30 -3.35
N GLU A 63 -14.47 -10.88 -4.60
CA GLU A 63 -15.82 -10.49 -5.00
C GLU A 63 -16.79 -11.68 -4.95
N ALA A 64 -16.31 -12.86 -5.34
CA ALA A 64 -17.11 -14.08 -5.34
C ALA A 64 -16.93 -14.94 -4.08
N ALA A 65 -16.21 -14.45 -3.07
CA ALA A 65 -15.86 -15.18 -1.83
C ALA A 65 -15.22 -16.55 -2.08
N ARG A 66 -14.50 -16.75 -3.20
CA ARG A 66 -13.78 -18.00 -3.48
C ARG A 66 -12.41 -17.98 -2.84
N LEU A 67 -12.26 -18.73 -1.75
CA LEU A 67 -11.07 -18.82 -0.92
C LEU A 67 -10.59 -20.27 -0.72
N ASP A 68 -11.04 -21.20 -1.58
CA ASP A 68 -10.81 -22.64 -1.40
C ASP A 68 -9.34 -23.05 -1.47
N GLU A 69 -8.52 -22.30 -2.25
CA GLU A 69 -7.08 -22.55 -2.33
C GLU A 69 -6.26 -21.94 -1.17
N VAL A 70 -6.90 -21.15 -0.28
CA VAL A 70 -6.20 -20.59 0.88
C VAL A 70 -5.87 -21.69 1.87
N PRO A 71 -4.58 -21.92 2.23
CA PRO A 71 -4.20 -22.94 3.18
C PRO A 71 -4.86 -22.77 4.56
N ASP A 72 -5.18 -23.89 5.23
CA ASP A 72 -5.80 -23.87 6.56
C ASP A 72 -4.79 -23.60 7.68
N GLU A 73 -3.50 -23.77 7.41
CA GLU A 73 -2.44 -23.57 8.39
C GLU A 73 -1.50 -22.46 7.94
N LEU A 74 -1.74 -21.25 8.42
CA LEU A 74 -0.89 -20.08 8.21
C LEU A 74 -0.55 -19.43 9.55
N ASP A 75 0.59 -18.73 9.61
CA ASP A 75 0.90 -17.86 10.73
C ASP A 75 0.25 -16.50 10.55
N TYR A 76 0.37 -15.91 9.35
CA TYR A 76 -0.04 -14.55 9.08
C TYR A 76 -0.79 -14.40 7.76
N VAL A 77 -1.71 -13.45 7.74
CA VAL A 77 -2.30 -12.91 6.51
C VAL A 77 -1.93 -11.44 6.39
N ILE A 78 -1.33 -11.05 5.26
CA ILE A 78 -1.06 -9.66 4.89
C ILE A 78 -1.97 -9.33 3.72
N HIS A 79 -3.08 -8.64 4.02
CA HIS A 79 -4.13 -8.37 3.06
C HIS A 79 -3.91 -7.04 2.35
N MET A 80 -3.25 -7.10 1.16
CA MET A 80 -2.91 -5.94 0.32
C MET A 80 -3.85 -5.77 -0.87
N ALA A 81 -4.71 -6.76 -1.14
CA ALA A 81 -5.62 -6.71 -2.28
C ALA A 81 -6.64 -5.57 -2.16
N VAL A 82 -6.89 -4.90 -3.28
CA VAL A 82 -7.93 -3.90 -3.43
C VAL A 82 -8.50 -3.94 -4.84
N SER A 83 -9.83 -3.94 -4.95
CA SER A 83 -10.53 -3.71 -6.20
C SER A 83 -10.63 -2.20 -6.45
N LYS A 84 -10.25 -1.77 -7.65
CA LYS A 84 -10.42 -0.41 -8.14
C LYS A 84 -11.62 -0.30 -9.11
N ASP A 85 -12.59 -1.21 -8.96
CA ASP A 85 -13.81 -1.20 -9.79
C ASP A 85 -14.59 0.12 -9.54
N ARG A 86 -15.10 0.69 -10.61
CA ARG A 86 -15.85 1.96 -10.55
C ARG A 86 -17.30 1.79 -10.11
N HIS A 87 -17.82 0.54 -10.10
CA HIS A 87 -19.15 0.19 -9.64
C HIS A 87 -19.12 -0.10 -8.14
N PHE A 88 -19.90 0.64 -7.37
CA PHE A 88 -19.91 0.57 -5.90
C PHE A 88 -20.21 -0.84 -5.38
N GLU A 89 -21.24 -1.52 -5.89
CA GLU A 89 -21.59 -2.87 -5.46
C GLU A 89 -20.41 -3.84 -5.58
N ARG A 90 -19.74 -3.86 -6.72
CA ARG A 90 -18.59 -4.73 -6.96
C ARG A 90 -17.37 -4.34 -6.11
N ALA A 91 -17.12 -3.03 -5.98
CA ALA A 91 -16.03 -2.54 -5.13
C ALA A 91 -16.28 -2.90 -3.65
N LEU A 92 -17.51 -2.79 -3.15
CA LEU A 92 -17.88 -3.14 -1.77
C LEU A 92 -17.83 -4.65 -1.57
N ALA A 93 -18.36 -5.46 -2.49
CA ALA A 93 -18.29 -6.92 -2.43
C ALA A 93 -16.83 -7.39 -2.35
N ALA A 94 -15.94 -6.89 -3.23
CA ALA A 94 -14.54 -7.29 -3.24
C ALA A 94 -13.75 -6.76 -2.04
N ASN A 95 -13.88 -5.46 -1.69
CA ASN A 95 -13.04 -4.81 -0.71
C ASN A 95 -13.55 -4.98 0.73
N ALA A 96 -14.86 -4.90 0.97
CA ALA A 96 -15.43 -4.99 2.32
C ALA A 96 -15.86 -6.42 2.67
N GLU A 97 -16.76 -7.02 1.89
CA GLU A 97 -17.27 -8.36 2.17
C GLU A 97 -16.17 -9.41 2.00
N GLY A 98 -15.38 -9.31 0.90
CA GLY A 98 -14.22 -10.18 0.66
C GLY A 98 -13.17 -10.10 1.77
N THR A 99 -12.96 -8.91 2.37
CA THR A 99 -12.10 -8.78 3.55
C THR A 99 -12.68 -9.52 4.76
N ALA A 100 -13.99 -9.42 5.01
CA ALA A 100 -14.62 -10.12 6.12
C ALA A 100 -14.50 -11.66 5.98
N PHE A 101 -14.75 -12.21 4.79
CA PHE A 101 -14.58 -13.64 4.50
C PHE A 101 -13.12 -14.08 4.67
N LEU A 102 -12.17 -13.25 4.28
CA LEU A 102 -10.76 -13.56 4.45
C LEU A 102 -10.34 -13.55 5.93
N VAL A 103 -10.88 -12.62 6.75
CA VAL A 103 -10.66 -12.61 8.20
C VAL A 103 -11.28 -13.84 8.84
N GLU A 104 -12.50 -14.27 8.43
CA GLU A 104 -13.12 -15.50 8.89
C GLU A 104 -12.24 -16.72 8.59
N LYS A 105 -11.72 -16.83 7.36
CA LYS A 105 -10.79 -17.90 6.95
C LYS A 105 -9.49 -17.91 7.77
N ALA A 106 -9.09 -16.75 8.31
CA ALA A 106 -7.92 -16.59 9.15
C ALA A 106 -8.17 -16.99 10.64
N ALA A 107 -9.32 -17.56 10.96
CA ALA A 107 -9.61 -17.99 12.32
C ALA A 107 -8.57 -19.04 12.79
N GLY A 108 -7.91 -18.73 13.92
CA GLY A 108 -6.84 -19.57 14.47
C GLY A 108 -5.42 -19.17 14.02
N PHE A 109 -5.25 -18.22 13.07
CA PHE A 109 -3.95 -17.70 12.69
C PHE A 109 -3.42 -16.70 13.75
N ARG A 110 -2.11 -16.46 13.73
CA ARG A 110 -1.46 -15.60 14.72
C ARG A 110 -1.84 -14.13 14.57
N ALA A 111 -1.87 -13.62 13.33
CA ALA A 111 -2.30 -12.26 13.06
C ALA A 111 -2.78 -12.06 11.60
N PHE A 112 -3.68 -11.08 11.46
CA PHE A 112 -4.18 -10.54 10.20
C PHE A 112 -3.83 -9.06 10.09
N LEU A 113 -3.12 -8.65 9.05
CA LEU A 113 -2.90 -7.25 8.71
C LEU A 113 -3.83 -6.87 7.57
N HIS A 114 -4.72 -5.90 7.82
CA HIS A 114 -5.52 -5.27 6.79
C HIS A 114 -4.84 -3.99 6.31
N CYS A 115 -4.34 -3.99 5.07
CA CYS A 115 -3.82 -2.78 4.45
C CYS A 115 -4.99 -1.89 4.01
N SER A 116 -5.27 -0.86 4.81
CA SER A 116 -6.14 0.26 4.46
C SER A 116 -5.34 1.34 3.73
N SER A 117 -5.81 2.56 3.73
CA SER A 117 -5.15 3.70 3.08
C SER A 117 -5.38 4.98 3.86
N CYS A 118 -4.43 5.91 3.83
CA CYS A 118 -4.64 7.27 4.34
C CYS A 118 -5.70 8.05 3.53
N ALA A 119 -6.04 7.58 2.33
CA ALA A 119 -7.16 8.09 1.53
C ALA A 119 -8.54 7.96 2.19
N VAL A 120 -8.65 7.31 3.35
CA VAL A 120 -9.89 7.20 4.14
C VAL A 120 -10.16 8.43 5.00
N TYR A 121 -9.18 9.33 5.19
CA TYR A 121 -9.38 10.53 6.00
C TYR A 121 -10.18 11.60 5.27
N GLU A 122 -11.01 12.33 6.02
CA GLU A 122 -11.61 13.56 5.53
C GLU A 122 -10.52 14.64 5.40
N PRO A 123 -10.38 15.33 4.25
CA PRO A 123 -9.35 16.34 4.08
C PRO A 123 -9.44 17.44 5.15
N ASN A 124 -8.33 17.75 5.82
CA ASN A 124 -8.26 18.78 6.86
C ASN A 124 -7.18 19.84 6.58
N GLY A 125 -6.77 19.99 5.32
CA GLY A 125 -5.72 20.92 4.88
C GLY A 125 -4.33 20.32 5.11
N LEU A 126 -3.46 21.06 5.80
CA LEU A 126 -2.06 20.67 6.01
C LEU A 126 -1.78 20.10 7.41
N VAL A 127 -2.81 19.82 8.18
CA VAL A 127 -2.66 19.22 9.52
C VAL A 127 -2.46 17.72 9.37
N PRO A 128 -1.35 17.14 9.88
CA PRO A 128 -1.13 15.70 9.77
C PRO A 128 -2.23 14.89 10.49
N HIS A 129 -2.81 13.93 9.78
CA HIS A 129 -3.88 13.08 10.31
C HIS A 129 -3.37 12.08 11.33
N VAL A 130 -4.07 11.99 12.45
CA VAL A 130 -3.93 10.90 13.43
C VAL A 130 -5.02 9.83 13.21
N GLU A 131 -4.81 8.63 13.77
CA GLU A 131 -5.70 7.48 13.51
C GLU A 131 -7.16 7.67 13.99
N THR A 132 -7.39 8.66 14.84
CA THR A 132 -8.73 9.01 15.40
C THR A 132 -9.47 10.07 14.61
N ASP A 133 -8.84 10.66 13.58
CA ASP A 133 -9.45 11.72 12.78
C ASP A 133 -10.67 11.23 11.97
N PRO A 134 -11.56 12.14 11.61
CA PRO A 134 -12.73 11.85 10.80
C PRO A 134 -12.38 11.17 9.48
N LEU A 135 -13.27 10.26 9.05
CA LEU A 135 -13.15 9.55 7.78
C LEU A 135 -14.09 10.17 6.76
N GLY A 136 -13.61 10.31 5.52
CA GLY A 136 -14.34 10.93 4.42
C GLY A 136 -14.03 10.35 3.06
N ASP A 137 -14.78 10.77 2.04
CA ASP A 137 -14.66 10.31 0.65
C ASP A 137 -13.83 11.29 -0.19
N ASN A 138 -12.53 11.37 0.06
CA ASN A 138 -11.64 12.28 -0.66
C ASN A 138 -11.35 11.86 -2.11
N HIS A 139 -11.69 10.63 -2.52
CA HIS A 139 -11.52 10.14 -3.88
C HIS A 139 -12.76 10.32 -4.76
N ARG A 140 -13.90 10.72 -4.21
CA ARG A 140 -15.14 10.89 -4.96
C ARG A 140 -15.01 11.82 -6.18
N PRO A 141 -14.31 12.97 -6.10
CA PRO A 141 -14.13 13.86 -7.24
C PRO A 141 -13.29 13.24 -8.37
N MET A 142 -12.47 12.23 -8.06
CA MET A 142 -11.57 11.61 -9.01
C MET A 142 -12.29 10.55 -9.85
N GLY A 143 -12.57 10.88 -11.11
CA GLY A 143 -13.28 10.01 -12.02
C GLY A 143 -12.63 8.64 -12.30
N PHE A 144 -11.36 8.45 -11.94
CA PHE A 144 -10.65 7.18 -12.13
C PHE A 144 -10.70 6.23 -10.92
N LEU A 145 -10.98 6.72 -9.70
CA LEU A 145 -11.08 5.93 -8.47
C LEU A 145 -12.28 6.32 -7.59
N PRO A 146 -13.51 6.46 -8.12
CA PRO A 146 -14.62 7.06 -7.39
C PRO A 146 -15.14 6.25 -6.20
N THR A 147 -14.79 4.97 -6.12
CA THR A 147 -15.22 4.04 -5.05
C THR A 147 -14.15 3.82 -3.98
N TYR A 148 -12.93 4.33 -4.18
CA TYR A 148 -11.75 3.88 -3.43
C TYR A 148 -11.86 4.17 -1.94
N SER A 149 -12.02 5.43 -1.53
CA SER A 149 -12.09 5.81 -0.11
C SER A 149 -13.26 5.12 0.61
N ILE A 150 -14.46 5.18 0.03
CA ILE A 150 -15.67 4.56 0.61
C ILE A 150 -15.48 3.05 0.79
N SER A 151 -14.96 2.34 -0.21
CA SER A 151 -14.77 0.90 -0.12
C SER A 151 -13.67 0.52 0.89
N LYS A 152 -12.63 1.35 1.05
CA LYS A 152 -11.61 1.16 2.09
C LYS A 152 -12.17 1.40 3.50
N ILE A 153 -12.99 2.43 3.70
CA ILE A 153 -13.68 2.68 4.99
C ILE A 153 -14.59 1.49 5.34
N ALA A 154 -15.37 1.01 4.37
CA ALA A 154 -16.22 -0.17 4.55
C ALA A 154 -15.40 -1.43 4.87
N ALA A 155 -14.25 -1.62 4.22
CA ALA A 155 -13.34 -2.74 4.47
C ALA A 155 -12.75 -2.70 5.89
N GLU A 156 -12.35 -1.53 6.41
CA GLU A 156 -11.93 -1.39 7.81
C GLU A 156 -13.04 -1.82 8.80
N SER A 157 -14.28 -1.40 8.55
CA SER A 157 -15.42 -1.79 9.38
C SER A 157 -15.68 -3.29 9.33
N ALA A 158 -15.64 -3.88 8.12
CA ALA A 158 -15.82 -5.31 7.90
C ALA A 158 -14.70 -6.13 8.58
N ALA A 159 -13.44 -5.72 8.45
CA ALA A 159 -12.30 -6.34 9.12
C ALA A 159 -12.46 -6.32 10.65
N ARG A 160 -12.84 -5.18 11.23
CA ARG A 160 -13.05 -5.03 12.69
C ARG A 160 -14.22 -5.88 13.20
N TYR A 161 -15.32 -5.94 12.44
CA TYR A 161 -16.45 -6.80 12.75
C TYR A 161 -16.02 -8.27 12.75
N ALA A 162 -15.39 -8.72 11.66
CA ALA A 162 -14.96 -10.11 11.51
C ALA A 162 -13.90 -10.50 12.55
N ALA A 163 -12.94 -9.62 12.86
CA ALA A 163 -11.97 -9.82 13.93
C ALA A 163 -12.65 -10.12 15.29
N ARG A 164 -13.67 -9.31 15.66
CA ARG A 164 -14.44 -9.53 16.89
C ARG A 164 -15.30 -10.79 16.83
N ARG A 165 -15.92 -11.07 15.68
CA ARG A 165 -16.85 -12.19 15.49
C ARG A 165 -16.15 -13.53 15.56
N PHE A 166 -14.94 -13.62 14.98
CA PHE A 166 -14.18 -14.86 14.82
C PHE A 166 -12.94 -14.94 15.73
N GLY A 167 -12.68 -13.92 16.55
CA GLY A 167 -11.55 -13.90 17.48
C GLY A 167 -10.19 -13.80 16.81
N VAL A 168 -10.09 -13.20 15.61
CA VAL A 168 -8.85 -13.10 14.85
C VAL A 168 -8.05 -11.86 15.26
N PRO A 169 -6.83 -12.01 15.83
CA PRO A 169 -5.98 -10.87 16.10
C PRO A 169 -5.70 -10.10 14.80
N THR A 170 -6.14 -8.85 14.73
CA THR A 170 -6.12 -8.05 13.51
C THR A 170 -5.50 -6.68 13.77
N VAL A 171 -4.75 -6.15 12.81
CA VAL A 171 -4.28 -4.76 12.78
C VAL A 171 -4.72 -4.11 11.47
N VAL A 172 -5.19 -2.88 11.54
CA VAL A 172 -5.50 -2.04 10.38
C VAL A 172 -4.35 -1.08 10.16
N ALA A 173 -3.71 -1.15 9.00
CA ALA A 173 -2.60 -0.29 8.62
C ALA A 173 -3.03 0.64 7.47
N ARG A 174 -3.17 1.95 7.74
CA ARG A 174 -3.50 2.97 6.76
C ARG A 174 -2.23 3.39 6.04
N LEU A 175 -1.99 2.78 4.88
CA LEU A 175 -0.83 3.02 4.04
C LEU A 175 -0.97 4.37 3.32
N ASP A 176 0.08 5.19 3.35
CA ASP A 176 0.12 6.44 2.59
C ASP A 176 0.69 6.17 1.18
N VAL A 177 1.74 6.82 0.72
CA VAL A 177 2.26 6.68 -0.64
C VAL A 177 3.39 5.65 -0.71
N PRO A 178 3.08 4.37 -1.01
CA PRO A 178 4.10 3.34 -1.19
C PRO A 178 4.82 3.52 -2.53
N TYR A 179 6.13 3.33 -2.52
CA TYR A 179 6.94 3.33 -3.72
C TYR A 179 8.19 2.45 -3.55
N GLY A 180 8.77 2.10 -4.69
CA GLY A 180 10.02 1.35 -4.75
C GLY A 180 10.75 1.58 -6.05
N PRO A 181 11.86 0.86 -6.29
CA PRO A 181 12.69 1.05 -7.47
C PRO A 181 11.96 0.86 -8.81
N THR A 182 10.85 0.12 -8.82
CA THR A 182 10.14 -0.24 -10.07
C THR A 182 8.68 0.21 -10.13
N HIS A 183 8.17 0.86 -9.08
CA HIS A 183 6.75 1.22 -8.99
C HIS A 183 6.49 2.42 -8.07
N GLY A 184 5.24 2.84 -8.01
CA GLY A 184 4.76 3.91 -7.15
C GLY A 184 4.35 5.16 -7.92
N TRP A 185 3.70 6.06 -7.22
CA TRP A 185 3.22 7.31 -7.82
C TRP A 185 4.35 8.16 -8.41
N PRO A 186 5.53 8.28 -7.77
CA PRO A 186 6.66 9.01 -8.35
C PRO A 186 7.09 8.48 -9.74
N LYS A 187 7.08 7.15 -9.94
CA LYS A 187 7.36 6.54 -11.25
C LYS A 187 6.33 6.94 -12.29
N ILE A 188 5.04 6.87 -11.92
CA ILE A 188 3.92 7.23 -12.81
C ILE A 188 4.03 8.68 -13.26
N MET A 189 4.48 9.61 -12.41
CA MET A 189 4.67 11.01 -12.78
C MET A 189 5.69 11.19 -13.90
N VAL A 190 6.81 10.47 -13.87
CA VAL A 190 7.80 10.50 -14.96
C VAL A 190 7.21 9.92 -16.23
N GLU A 191 6.48 8.81 -16.15
CA GLU A 191 5.83 8.16 -17.31
C GLU A 191 4.77 9.06 -17.96
N LEU A 192 3.96 9.74 -17.13
CA LEU A 192 2.97 10.72 -17.60
C LEU A 192 3.66 11.91 -18.32
N ALA A 193 4.72 12.46 -17.74
CA ALA A 193 5.49 13.54 -18.35
C ALA A 193 6.11 13.12 -19.70
N GLN A 194 6.66 11.90 -19.81
CA GLN A 194 7.14 11.35 -21.08
C GLN A 194 6.02 11.20 -22.12
N ALA A 195 4.77 10.96 -21.67
CA ALA A 195 3.59 10.94 -22.53
C ALA A 195 2.99 12.31 -22.80
N GLY A 196 3.63 13.40 -22.36
CA GLY A 196 3.16 14.77 -22.52
C GLY A 196 1.97 15.14 -21.63
N MET A 197 1.74 14.41 -20.56
CA MET A 197 0.64 14.65 -19.62
C MET A 197 1.15 15.31 -18.34
N PRO A 198 0.46 16.33 -17.80
CA PRO A 198 0.83 16.97 -16.55
C PRO A 198 0.47 16.10 -15.34
N THR A 199 1.13 16.39 -14.22
CA THR A 199 0.72 15.91 -12.89
C THR A 199 -0.23 16.92 -12.26
N GLY A 200 -1.43 16.46 -11.86
CA GLY A 200 -2.39 17.30 -11.15
C GLY A 200 -1.94 17.61 -9.73
N VAL A 201 -2.02 18.89 -9.33
CA VAL A 201 -1.80 19.36 -7.96
C VAL A 201 -3.00 20.17 -7.48
N HIS A 202 -3.38 19.98 -6.21
CA HIS A 202 -4.53 20.66 -5.64
C HIS A 202 -4.21 22.14 -5.34
N PRO A 203 -5.18 23.07 -5.55
CA PRO A 203 -4.95 24.52 -5.31
C PRO A 203 -4.62 24.86 -3.84
N ASN A 204 -4.95 23.97 -2.89
CA ASN A 204 -4.67 24.16 -1.46
C ASN A 204 -3.27 23.65 -1.05
N GLY A 205 -2.30 23.72 -1.94
CA GLY A 205 -0.91 23.31 -1.67
C GLY A 205 -0.23 24.04 -0.50
N PRO A 206 0.99 23.59 -0.12
CA PRO A 206 1.76 22.53 -0.75
C PRO A 206 1.09 21.16 -0.67
N ASN A 207 1.26 20.34 -1.73
CA ASN A 207 0.57 19.05 -1.84
C ASN A 207 1.33 17.96 -1.05
N LEU A 208 1.24 18.04 0.27
CA LEU A 208 1.98 17.19 1.22
C LEU A 208 1.40 15.77 1.30
N HIS A 209 2.30 14.79 1.28
CA HIS A 209 2.05 13.38 1.54
C HIS A 209 3.24 12.75 2.27
N ASN A 210 3.06 11.52 2.77
CA ASN A 210 4.15 10.75 3.36
C ASN A 210 4.50 9.58 2.44
N LEU A 211 5.74 9.57 1.97
CA LEU A 211 6.27 8.47 1.18
C LEU A 211 6.63 7.28 2.08
N LEU A 212 6.49 6.05 1.57
CA LEU A 212 6.98 4.85 2.25
C LEU A 212 7.70 3.95 1.24
N HIS A 213 9.02 3.85 1.38
CA HIS A 213 9.83 2.98 0.53
C HIS A 213 9.57 1.50 0.82
N ASP A 214 9.71 0.62 -0.19
CA ASP A 214 9.52 -0.84 -0.05
C ASP A 214 10.34 -1.46 1.09
N ASP A 215 11.56 -0.97 1.32
CA ASP A 215 12.42 -1.46 2.40
C ASP A 215 11.84 -1.12 3.78
N ASP A 216 11.31 0.07 3.91
CA ASP A 216 10.70 0.55 5.14
C ASP A 216 9.32 -0.07 5.37
N LEU A 217 8.56 -0.29 4.29
CA LEU A 217 7.32 -1.05 4.33
C LEU A 217 7.58 -2.49 4.83
N PHE A 218 8.61 -3.16 4.32
CA PHE A 218 8.99 -4.50 4.75
C PHE A 218 9.48 -4.53 6.20
N SER A 219 10.37 -3.59 6.59
CA SER A 219 10.97 -3.56 7.93
C SER A 219 9.95 -3.22 9.04
N SER A 220 8.87 -2.50 8.71
CA SER A 220 7.80 -2.15 9.65
C SER A 220 6.80 -3.27 9.92
N LEU A 221 6.69 -4.27 9.03
CA LEU A 221 5.70 -5.35 9.14
C LEU A 221 5.72 -6.09 10.48
N PRO A 222 6.88 -6.54 11.03
CA PRO A 222 6.91 -7.23 12.30
C PRO A 222 6.30 -6.39 13.43
N TYR A 223 6.59 -5.09 13.46
CA TYR A 223 6.07 -4.17 14.47
C TYR A 223 4.55 -4.06 14.39
N LEU A 224 3.98 -3.96 13.19
CA LEU A 224 2.53 -3.90 12.99
C LEU A 224 1.86 -5.22 13.35
N LEU A 225 2.40 -6.36 12.92
CA LEU A 225 1.84 -7.69 13.20
C LEU A 225 1.84 -8.03 14.69
N GLU A 226 2.85 -7.59 15.45
CA GLU A 226 2.89 -7.74 16.90
C GLU A 226 1.78 -6.93 17.62
N GLN A 227 1.20 -5.92 16.98
CA GLN A 227 0.10 -5.14 17.53
C GLN A 227 -1.29 -5.72 17.20
N ALA A 228 -1.35 -6.78 16.40
CA ALA A 228 -2.62 -7.39 16.06
C ALA A 228 -3.38 -7.84 17.31
N ALA A 229 -4.62 -7.42 17.44
CA ALA A 229 -5.45 -7.67 18.62
C ALA A 229 -6.95 -7.70 18.29
N VAL A 230 -7.77 -8.07 19.29
CA VAL A 230 -9.21 -7.93 19.26
C VAL A 230 -9.63 -7.06 20.45
N PRO A 231 -10.17 -5.86 20.22
CA PRO A 231 -10.49 -5.22 18.94
C PRO A 231 -9.23 -4.78 18.16
N ALA A 232 -9.35 -4.75 16.83
CA ALA A 232 -8.26 -4.39 15.93
C ALA A 232 -7.81 -2.93 16.10
N PRO A 233 -6.54 -2.65 16.45
CA PRO A 233 -6.01 -1.31 16.47
C PRO A 233 -5.74 -0.81 15.04
N THR A 234 -5.65 0.53 14.90
CA THR A 234 -5.29 1.20 13.65
C THR A 234 -3.96 1.90 13.79
N TYR A 235 -3.16 1.89 12.72
CA TYR A 235 -1.90 2.60 12.60
C TYR A 235 -1.81 3.33 11.27
N ASN A 236 -1.31 4.56 11.25
CA ASN A 236 -0.82 5.18 10.05
C ASN A 236 0.48 4.50 9.63
N TRP A 237 0.57 4.11 8.37
CA TRP A 237 1.69 3.34 7.84
C TRP A 237 2.43 4.16 6.78
N CYS A 238 3.38 4.95 7.25
CA CYS A 238 4.12 5.91 6.45
C CYS A 238 5.45 6.29 7.10
N SER A 239 6.33 6.96 6.34
CA SER A 239 7.51 7.61 6.90
C SER A 239 7.16 8.91 7.64
N PRO A 240 8.06 9.45 8.49
CA PRO A 240 7.81 10.70 9.22
C PRO A 240 7.94 11.96 8.36
N GLU A 241 8.49 11.85 7.16
CA GLU A 241 8.73 13.02 6.29
C GLU A 241 7.46 13.39 5.52
N HIS A 242 7.01 14.64 5.67
CA HIS A 242 5.97 15.23 4.83
C HIS A 242 6.64 15.89 3.64
N VAL A 243 6.44 15.35 2.45
CA VAL A 243 7.09 15.83 1.22
C VAL A 243 6.01 16.19 0.20
N SER A 244 6.14 17.36 -0.41
CA SER A 244 5.16 17.82 -1.39
C SER A 244 5.36 17.22 -2.78
N ILE A 245 4.29 17.10 -3.55
CA ILE A 245 4.36 16.70 -4.97
C ILE A 245 5.29 17.63 -5.75
N GLU A 246 5.31 18.90 -5.38
CA GLU A 246 6.19 19.92 -5.97
C GLU A 246 7.67 19.57 -5.74
N GLU A 247 8.03 19.12 -4.53
CA GLU A 247 9.39 18.65 -4.23
C GLU A 247 9.70 17.32 -4.95
N TRP A 248 8.74 16.39 -5.02
CA TRP A 248 8.93 15.11 -5.75
C TRP A 248 9.26 15.36 -7.22
N THR A 249 8.46 16.21 -7.88
CA THR A 249 8.62 16.48 -9.30
C THR A 249 9.92 17.24 -9.60
N ALA A 250 10.33 18.14 -8.72
CA ALA A 250 11.62 18.81 -8.83
C ALA A 250 12.80 17.82 -8.74
N GLU A 251 12.77 16.90 -7.76
CA GLU A 251 13.82 15.89 -7.59
C GLU A 251 13.82 14.88 -8.75
N LEU A 252 12.65 14.39 -9.17
CA LEU A 252 12.54 13.48 -10.32
C LEU A 252 13.04 14.14 -11.62
N THR A 253 12.74 15.44 -11.82
CA THR A 253 13.27 16.22 -12.95
C THR A 253 14.80 16.29 -12.88
N ARG A 254 15.36 16.55 -11.70
CA ARG A 254 16.82 16.58 -11.50
C ARG A 254 17.46 15.22 -11.81
N LEU A 255 16.85 14.12 -11.38
CA LEU A 255 17.38 12.76 -11.54
C LEU A 255 17.22 12.21 -12.96
N THR A 256 16.17 12.57 -13.68
CA THR A 256 15.85 12.00 -15.00
C THR A 256 16.07 12.96 -16.17
N GLY A 257 16.17 14.27 -15.89
CA GLY A 257 16.19 15.31 -16.92
C GLY A 257 14.83 15.50 -17.64
N VAL A 258 13.78 14.80 -17.20
CA VAL A 258 12.42 14.93 -17.74
C VAL A 258 11.70 16.02 -16.95
N GLU A 259 11.32 17.10 -17.60
CA GLU A 259 10.48 18.14 -17.00
C GLU A 259 9.09 17.58 -16.75
N ILE A 260 8.61 17.67 -15.49
CA ILE A 260 7.29 17.20 -15.09
C ILE A 260 6.36 18.40 -14.89
N PRO A 261 5.48 18.70 -15.87
CA PRO A 261 4.58 19.84 -15.75
C PRO A 261 3.51 19.59 -14.68
N LEU A 262 3.24 20.64 -13.88
CA LEU A 262 2.18 20.63 -12.86
C LEU A 262 0.95 21.37 -13.39
N GLU A 263 -0.23 20.78 -13.16
CA GLU A 263 -1.53 21.37 -13.46
C GLU A 263 -2.34 21.56 -12.19
N VAL A 264 -2.69 22.80 -11.87
CA VAL A 264 -3.54 23.09 -10.70
C VAL A 264 -4.98 22.70 -11.00
N THR A 265 -5.53 21.77 -10.23
CA THR A 265 -6.88 21.24 -10.43
C THR A 265 -7.47 20.71 -9.12
N GLU A 266 -8.79 20.88 -8.93
CA GLU A 266 -9.52 20.22 -7.83
C GLU A 266 -9.83 18.74 -8.11
N ALA A 267 -9.61 18.26 -9.34
CA ALA A 267 -9.83 16.86 -9.74
C ALA A 267 -8.63 15.97 -9.44
N CYS A 268 -7.87 16.26 -8.39
CA CYS A 268 -6.75 15.46 -7.90
C CYS A 268 -6.87 15.22 -6.39
N ILE A 269 -5.96 14.40 -5.85
CA ILE A 269 -5.91 14.13 -4.40
C ILE A 269 -5.48 15.42 -3.68
N PRO A 270 -6.27 15.91 -2.71
CA PRO A 270 -5.85 17.05 -1.89
C PRO A 270 -4.65 16.67 -1.00
N PRO A 271 -3.92 17.67 -0.44
CA PRO A 271 -2.91 17.41 0.58
C PRO A 271 -3.47 16.51 1.68
N ASN A 272 -2.72 15.47 2.03
CA ASN A 272 -3.18 14.47 3.00
C ASN A 272 -2.01 13.95 3.85
N PRO A 273 -1.27 14.85 4.55
CA PRO A 273 -0.18 14.43 5.41
C PRO A 273 -0.70 13.59 6.58
N THR A 274 0.06 12.59 7.00
CA THR A 274 -0.29 11.68 8.08
C THR A 274 0.77 11.66 9.18
N ASP A 275 0.36 11.47 10.44
CA ASP A 275 1.24 11.37 11.59
C ASP A 275 1.58 9.90 11.89
N PRO A 276 2.85 9.45 11.71
CA PRO A 276 3.29 8.10 12.02
C PRO A 276 3.70 7.89 13.48
N SER A 277 3.54 8.87 14.36
CA SER A 277 4.07 8.85 15.74
C SER A 277 3.69 7.59 16.50
N LYS A 278 2.48 7.06 16.28
CA LYS A 278 2.01 5.83 16.89
C LYS A 278 2.81 4.60 16.43
N LEU A 279 3.17 4.51 15.17
CA LEU A 279 4.01 3.43 14.62
C LEU A 279 5.45 3.58 15.09
N LEU A 280 5.99 4.80 15.07
CA LEU A 280 7.35 5.10 15.54
C LEU A 280 7.53 4.80 17.04
N ALA A 281 6.48 5.01 17.84
CA ALA A 281 6.49 4.68 19.27
C ALA A 281 6.68 3.17 19.56
N LEU A 282 6.49 2.29 18.56
CA LEU A 282 6.81 0.86 18.65
C LEU A 282 8.32 0.57 18.58
N GLY A 283 9.13 1.58 18.25
CA GLY A 283 10.57 1.46 18.09
C GLY A 283 11.02 1.09 16.68
N TRP A 284 10.12 1.20 15.70
CA TRP A 284 10.50 1.13 14.28
C TRP A 284 11.07 2.48 13.83
N GLU A 285 12.13 2.40 13.02
CA GLU A 285 12.77 3.56 12.40
C GLU A 285 12.90 3.31 10.90
N PRO A 286 12.40 4.23 10.04
CA PRO A 286 12.62 4.13 8.60
C PRO A 286 14.10 4.34 8.27
N ALA A 287 14.60 3.60 7.28
CA ALA A 287 16.00 3.59 6.92
C ALA A 287 16.30 4.28 5.58
N VAL A 288 15.29 4.49 4.74
CA VAL A 288 15.47 5.02 3.38
C VAL A 288 14.95 6.45 3.28
N PRO A 289 15.85 7.47 3.26
CA PRO A 289 15.45 8.84 2.93
C PRO A 289 14.79 8.88 1.54
N TRP A 290 13.74 9.68 1.38
CA TRP A 290 12.97 9.68 0.13
C TRP A 290 13.81 10.06 -1.11
N GLN A 291 14.82 10.94 -0.96
CA GLN A 291 15.73 11.29 -2.04
C GLN A 291 16.55 10.07 -2.52
N GLU A 292 17.01 9.24 -1.57
CA GLU A 292 17.72 8.00 -1.89
C GLU A 292 16.78 6.99 -2.58
N GLY A 293 15.55 6.85 -2.10
CA GLY A 293 14.55 6.02 -2.76
C GLY A 293 14.23 6.47 -4.19
N PHE A 294 14.15 7.79 -4.43
CA PHE A 294 13.96 8.35 -5.77
C PHE A 294 15.17 8.13 -6.67
N ARG A 295 16.39 8.21 -6.13
CA ARG A 295 17.61 7.85 -6.86
C ARG A 295 17.56 6.39 -7.32
N GLN A 296 17.21 5.45 -6.44
CA GLN A 296 17.05 4.03 -6.76
C GLN A 296 15.98 3.79 -7.82
N LEU A 297 14.84 4.51 -7.72
CA LEU A 297 13.78 4.46 -8.71
C LEU A 297 14.25 4.97 -10.08
N ALA A 298 14.93 6.10 -10.13
CA ALA A 298 15.44 6.67 -11.39
C ALA A 298 16.48 5.76 -12.03
N GLU A 299 17.43 5.23 -11.25
CA GLU A 299 18.48 4.32 -11.70
C GLU A 299 17.90 2.99 -12.23
N THR A 300 16.88 2.45 -11.57
CA THR A 300 16.32 1.15 -11.93
C THR A 300 15.27 1.23 -13.04
N SER A 301 14.32 2.19 -12.94
CA SER A 301 13.20 2.30 -13.88
C SER A 301 13.50 3.15 -15.11
N PHE A 302 14.48 4.06 -15.03
CA PHE A 302 14.81 5.01 -16.09
C PHE A 302 16.33 5.12 -16.30
N PRO A 303 17.09 4.02 -16.46
CA PRO A 303 18.56 4.00 -16.44
C PRO A 303 19.19 4.93 -17.48
N ASP A 304 18.63 4.99 -18.69
CA ASP A 304 19.17 5.85 -19.76
C ASP A 304 18.97 7.34 -19.46
N LEU A 305 17.83 7.71 -18.88
CA LEU A 305 17.54 9.08 -18.47
C LEU A 305 18.44 9.50 -17.30
N TYR A 306 18.57 8.63 -16.30
CA TYR A 306 19.42 8.86 -15.14
C TYR A 306 20.88 9.05 -15.55
N ALA A 307 21.41 8.17 -16.42
CA ALA A 307 22.77 8.28 -16.93
C ALA A 307 22.99 9.55 -17.80
N ALA A 308 21.97 9.99 -18.52
CA ALA A 308 22.03 11.22 -19.32
C ALA A 308 21.99 12.50 -18.44
N ALA A 309 21.16 12.49 -17.38
CA ALA A 309 21.08 13.59 -16.44
C ALA A 309 22.37 13.78 -15.64
N ALA A 310 23.02 12.69 -15.22
CA ALA A 310 24.29 12.72 -14.49
C ALA A 310 25.49 13.29 -15.28
N LYS A 311 25.34 13.47 -16.59
CA LYS A 311 26.39 14.06 -17.48
C LYS A 311 26.18 15.56 -17.72
N ARG A 312 25.09 16.15 -17.25
CA ARG A 312 24.78 17.59 -17.36
C ARG A 312 25.25 18.35 -16.14
#